data_f79b4f7fdab52fc88d1b4be2cfd25685
#
_entry.id   f79b4f7fdab52fc88d1b4be2cfd25685
#
_cell.length_a   1.000
_cell.length_b   1.000
_cell.length_c   1.000
_cell.angle_alpha   90.00
_cell.angle_beta   90.00
_cell.angle_gamma   90.00
#
_symmetry.space_group_name_H-M   'P 1'
#
loop_
_entity.id
_entity.type
_entity.pdbx_description
1 polymer ?
#
loop_
_entity_poly.entity_id
_entity_poly.type
_entity_poly.pdbx_seq_one_letter_code
_entity_poly.pdbx_strand_id
1 'polypeptide(L)'
;MSDKPPFRVPVGTDANPVLDPDTFQRLLSLGVSEDVEQGIHLFSVGDSDPDMFVVESGRVNIIREATVSSPERVMAQWQAGEFLGELSMLTGQSSLLTALVVESGRVCRISNETFKKLMASDGSLSALLLATFRARRRLLMAAADKTVEILGFEGSGAAMALRTYASRMELPHRWRDVSTEAGRASLDAAGKTESDLPVVVTRGEILVNATPRQLSEAVGLSYRSKTGDHFDLVVVGAGPAGLAAGIYGASEGLATLVLDAIAPGGQAAASSRIENYLGFPSGVSGAEITELGIVQALKFGVRISAPSEVAALVTSPDRTEITLADGESITTRAIVVATGARYRRLPLDRWNDFEGGSIFFAATELEGRTVAGKPVAVVGGANSAGQAAIYLADLGCTVSLIVRGTSITSKMSSYLADRVTAHERIHVHTSSDVTELHGESQLASITVTSSSSGTTTDVPATALFCFVGAVPGTSWLPNVELDASGFLLTDVDLPADAGTVAWTALGRRPLAFETSIPRVFAAGDVRHGSMKRIAAAVGEGASAVASVHRALAPQ
;
A
#
# COMPACT_ATOMS: atom_id res chain seq x y z
N MET A 1 13.78 -32.10 17.25
CA MET A 1 12.57 -32.17 16.41
C MET A 1 11.39 -32.01 17.34
N SER A 2 10.62 -30.94 17.20
CA SER A 2 9.44 -30.71 18.04
C SER A 2 8.33 -31.66 17.58
N ASP A 3 7.90 -32.56 18.46
CA ASP A 3 6.92 -33.63 18.23
C ASP A 3 5.45 -33.13 18.18
N LYS A 4 5.24 -31.88 17.75
CA LYS A 4 3.89 -31.39 17.47
C LYS A 4 3.49 -31.84 16.06
N PRO A 5 2.30 -32.48 15.93
CA PRO A 5 1.80 -32.86 14.60
C PRO A 5 1.77 -31.63 13.70
N PRO A 6 2.01 -31.80 12.37
CA PRO A 6 1.96 -30.69 11.42
C PRO A 6 0.62 -29.98 11.54
N PHE A 7 0.65 -28.64 11.53
CA PHE A 7 -0.57 -27.86 11.54
C PHE A 7 -1.33 -28.16 10.25
N ARG A 8 -2.51 -28.75 10.38
CA ARG A 8 -3.40 -28.99 9.25
C ARG A 8 -4.47 -27.90 9.22
N VAL A 9 -4.58 -27.19 8.12
CA VAL A 9 -5.71 -26.28 7.91
C VAL A 9 -6.97 -27.13 7.85
N PRO A 10 -7.96 -26.95 8.74
CA PRO A 10 -9.14 -27.81 8.76
C PRO A 10 -9.87 -27.77 7.42
N VAL A 11 -10.27 -28.93 6.92
CA VAL A 11 -11.08 -29.08 5.71
C VAL A 11 -12.47 -28.48 5.94
N GLY A 12 -13.01 -27.82 4.93
CA GLY A 12 -14.30 -27.13 5.01
C GLY A 12 -14.24 -25.72 5.60
N THR A 13 -13.03 -25.18 5.82
CA THR A 13 -12.82 -23.77 6.13
C THR A 13 -12.55 -22.94 4.87
N ASP A 14 -12.67 -21.62 4.97
CA ASP A 14 -12.34 -20.71 3.85
C ASP A 14 -10.90 -20.91 3.33
N ALA A 15 -9.95 -21.28 4.20
CA ALA A 15 -8.57 -21.53 3.82
C ALA A 15 -8.32 -22.93 3.23
N ASN A 16 -9.24 -23.86 3.41
CA ASN A 16 -9.22 -25.22 2.85
C ASN A 16 -10.65 -25.66 2.53
N PRO A 17 -11.27 -25.09 1.46
CA PRO A 17 -12.63 -25.42 1.08
C PRO A 17 -12.72 -26.86 0.56
N VAL A 18 -13.87 -27.51 0.77
CA VAL A 18 -14.21 -28.75 0.10
C VAL A 18 -14.56 -28.43 -1.35
N LEU A 19 -13.77 -28.97 -2.28
CA LEU A 19 -14.09 -28.85 -3.70
C LEU A 19 -15.18 -29.87 -4.05
N ASP A 20 -16.27 -29.40 -4.68
CA ASP A 20 -17.22 -30.33 -5.29
C ASP A 20 -16.57 -31.03 -6.52
N PRO A 21 -17.10 -32.20 -6.94
CA PRO A 21 -16.50 -32.97 -8.04
C PRO A 21 -16.37 -32.17 -9.34
N ASP A 22 -17.33 -31.33 -9.67
CA ASP A 22 -17.32 -30.53 -10.91
C ASP A 22 -16.24 -29.46 -10.87
N THR A 23 -16.12 -28.75 -9.76
CA THR A 23 -15.06 -27.74 -9.50
C THR A 23 -13.69 -28.40 -9.54
N PHE A 24 -13.52 -29.57 -8.92
CA PHE A 24 -12.27 -30.32 -8.95
C PHE A 24 -11.87 -30.72 -10.37
N GLN A 25 -12.81 -31.30 -11.16
CA GLN A 25 -12.55 -31.68 -12.55
C GLN A 25 -12.25 -30.48 -13.45
N ARG A 26 -12.91 -29.34 -13.21
CA ARG A 26 -12.61 -28.09 -13.93
C ARG A 26 -11.18 -27.62 -13.66
N LEU A 27 -10.71 -27.65 -12.41
CA LEU A 27 -9.33 -27.32 -12.10
C LEU A 27 -8.35 -28.27 -12.78
N LEU A 28 -8.60 -29.58 -12.75
CA LEU A 28 -7.74 -30.56 -13.44
C LEU A 28 -7.68 -30.32 -14.95
N SER A 29 -8.78 -29.90 -15.57
CA SER A 29 -8.82 -29.61 -17.01
C SER A 29 -7.97 -28.39 -17.44
N LEU A 30 -7.52 -27.56 -16.50
CA LEU A 30 -6.72 -26.36 -16.75
C LEU A 30 -5.22 -26.65 -16.72
N GLY A 31 -4.80 -27.78 -16.21
CA GLY A 31 -3.40 -28.11 -16.00
C GLY A 31 -2.94 -29.38 -16.65
N VAL A 32 -1.74 -29.80 -16.33
CA VAL A 32 -1.12 -31.05 -16.76
C VAL A 32 -0.84 -31.90 -15.53
N SER A 33 -1.39 -33.13 -15.52
CA SER A 33 -1.15 -34.08 -14.44
C SER A 33 0.23 -34.73 -14.60
N GLU A 34 0.97 -34.81 -13.54
CA GLU A 34 2.32 -35.40 -13.47
C GLU A 34 2.50 -36.22 -12.20
N ASP A 35 3.25 -37.30 -12.31
CA ASP A 35 3.62 -38.14 -11.17
C ASP A 35 4.79 -37.46 -10.43
N VAL A 36 4.71 -37.46 -9.11
CA VAL A 36 5.72 -36.81 -8.24
C VAL A 36 6.22 -37.78 -7.17
N GLU A 37 7.53 -37.82 -6.98
CA GLU A 37 8.17 -38.66 -5.98
C GLU A 37 8.37 -37.91 -4.65
N GLN A 38 8.43 -38.65 -3.54
CA GLN A 38 8.78 -38.14 -2.24
C GLN A 38 10.16 -37.41 -2.28
N GLY A 39 10.23 -36.24 -1.70
CA GLY A 39 11.44 -35.39 -1.65
C GLY A 39 11.51 -34.34 -2.75
N ILE A 40 10.62 -34.37 -3.74
CA ILE A 40 10.55 -33.34 -4.78
C ILE A 40 9.94 -32.04 -4.22
N HIS A 41 10.53 -30.92 -4.58
CA HIS A 41 9.95 -29.59 -4.35
C HIS A 41 9.09 -29.20 -5.54
N LEU A 42 7.81 -28.90 -5.31
CA LEU A 42 6.91 -28.36 -6.34
C LEU A 42 7.22 -26.88 -6.62
N PHE A 43 7.56 -26.14 -5.58
CA PHE A 43 8.15 -24.81 -5.61
C PHE A 43 8.98 -24.59 -4.35
N SER A 44 9.93 -23.67 -4.42
CA SER A 44 10.83 -23.32 -3.31
C SER A 44 10.73 -21.83 -2.97
N VAL A 45 11.14 -21.49 -1.76
CA VAL A 45 11.26 -20.07 -1.38
C VAL A 45 12.19 -19.35 -2.35
N GLY A 46 11.78 -18.16 -2.79
CA GLY A 46 12.49 -17.35 -3.77
C GLY A 46 12.05 -17.58 -5.22
N ASP A 47 11.30 -18.66 -5.51
CA ASP A 47 10.76 -18.86 -6.86
C ASP A 47 9.80 -17.73 -7.22
N SER A 48 10.02 -17.12 -8.37
CA SER A 48 9.15 -16.09 -8.93
C SER A 48 8.05 -16.73 -9.78
N ASP A 49 6.83 -16.18 -9.68
CA ASP A 49 5.65 -16.65 -10.43
C ASP A 49 5.38 -18.17 -10.28
N PRO A 50 5.25 -18.71 -9.05
CA PRO A 50 5.04 -20.15 -8.84
C PRO A 50 3.75 -20.63 -9.48
N ASP A 51 3.75 -21.88 -9.96
CA ASP A 51 2.57 -22.55 -10.48
C ASP A 51 1.60 -22.96 -9.36
N MET A 52 0.33 -23.11 -9.69
CA MET A 52 -0.69 -23.70 -8.82
C MET A 52 -0.70 -25.21 -8.98
N PHE A 53 -0.91 -25.95 -7.89
CA PHE A 53 -0.99 -27.41 -7.92
C PHE A 53 -2.29 -27.91 -7.30
N VAL A 54 -2.94 -28.88 -7.95
CA VAL A 54 -4.06 -29.65 -7.42
C VAL A 54 -3.54 -31.05 -7.08
N VAL A 55 -3.76 -31.52 -5.86
CA VAL A 55 -3.29 -32.82 -5.41
C VAL A 55 -4.31 -33.90 -5.81
N GLU A 56 -3.93 -34.79 -6.73
CA GLU A 56 -4.76 -35.90 -7.15
C GLU A 56 -4.57 -37.13 -6.25
N SER A 57 -3.32 -37.36 -5.81
CA SER A 57 -2.95 -38.40 -4.83
C SER A 57 -1.63 -38.05 -4.15
N GLY A 58 -1.32 -38.68 -3.01
CA GLY A 58 -0.13 -38.41 -2.23
C GLY A 58 -0.33 -37.27 -1.23
N ARG A 59 0.79 -36.71 -0.71
CA ARG A 59 0.78 -35.60 0.26
C ARG A 59 1.91 -34.63 0.05
N VAL A 60 1.61 -33.33 0.27
CA VAL A 60 2.54 -32.21 0.14
C VAL A 60 2.54 -31.38 1.41
N ASN A 61 3.72 -31.11 1.96
CA ASN A 61 3.91 -30.19 3.07
C ASN A 61 4.28 -28.81 2.55
N ILE A 62 3.70 -27.79 3.15
CA ILE A 62 4.16 -26.39 3.02
C ILE A 62 5.08 -26.11 4.19
N ILE A 63 6.32 -25.78 3.89
CA ILE A 63 7.39 -25.63 4.86
C ILE A 63 7.86 -24.18 4.88
N ARG A 64 7.92 -23.61 6.09
CA ARG A 64 8.73 -22.43 6.36
C ARG A 64 10.14 -22.96 6.69
N GLU A 65 11.06 -22.67 5.83
CA GLU A 65 12.42 -23.11 6.03
C GLU A 65 13.09 -22.39 7.21
N ALA A 66 14.18 -22.97 7.72
CA ALA A 66 14.94 -22.41 8.82
C ALA A 66 15.46 -21.00 8.47
N THR A 67 15.41 -20.08 9.44
CA THR A 67 16.05 -18.77 9.40
C THR A 67 17.16 -18.72 10.46
N VAL A 68 17.93 -17.64 10.49
CA VAL A 68 18.98 -17.44 11.53
C VAL A 68 18.36 -17.47 12.94
N SER A 69 17.12 -17.02 13.10
CA SER A 69 16.42 -16.90 14.40
C SER A 69 15.38 -17.99 14.68
N SER A 70 15.10 -18.88 13.72
CA SER A 70 14.00 -19.84 13.86
C SER A 70 14.25 -21.14 13.09
N PRO A 71 13.96 -22.34 13.66
CA PRO A 71 14.11 -23.62 12.98
C PRO A 71 13.05 -23.79 11.87
N GLU A 72 13.30 -24.75 10.98
CA GLU A 72 12.33 -25.19 9.98
C GLU A 72 11.02 -25.63 10.63
N ARG A 73 9.89 -25.34 9.94
CA ARG A 73 8.56 -25.70 10.43
C ARG A 73 7.59 -26.03 9.30
N VAL A 74 6.83 -27.11 9.47
CA VAL A 74 5.67 -27.41 8.61
C VAL A 74 4.53 -26.45 8.98
N MET A 75 4.10 -25.68 8.01
CA MET A 75 3.04 -24.66 8.15
C MET A 75 1.67 -25.20 7.76
N ALA A 76 1.61 -26.10 6.78
CA ALA A 76 0.39 -26.77 6.33
C ALA A 76 0.72 -28.10 5.66
N GLN A 77 -0.26 -28.99 5.57
CA GLN A 77 -0.18 -30.24 4.81
C GLN A 77 -1.42 -30.37 3.91
N TRP A 78 -1.20 -30.72 2.66
CA TRP A 78 -2.22 -30.89 1.63
C TRP A 78 -2.23 -32.33 1.12
N GLN A 79 -3.41 -32.84 0.79
CA GLN A 79 -3.65 -34.22 0.34
C GLN A 79 -4.61 -34.26 -0.85
N ALA A 80 -4.91 -35.45 -1.33
CA ALA A 80 -5.83 -35.68 -2.45
C ALA A 80 -7.16 -34.91 -2.30
N GLY A 81 -7.58 -34.24 -3.35
CA GLY A 81 -8.78 -33.40 -3.39
C GLY A 81 -8.55 -31.93 -2.96
N GLU A 82 -7.34 -31.60 -2.55
CA GLU A 82 -6.98 -30.25 -2.11
C GLU A 82 -6.03 -29.59 -3.13
N PHE A 83 -5.80 -28.28 -2.99
CA PHE A 83 -4.91 -27.53 -3.90
C PHE A 83 -3.94 -26.62 -3.15
N LEU A 84 -2.78 -26.41 -3.75
CA LEU A 84 -1.75 -25.48 -3.30
C LEU A 84 -1.87 -24.19 -4.08
N GLY A 85 -1.71 -23.09 -3.40
CA GLY A 85 -1.71 -21.74 -3.97
C GLY A 85 -1.90 -20.71 -2.88
N GLU A 86 -1.45 -19.50 -3.15
CA GLU A 86 -1.45 -18.40 -2.21
C GLU A 86 -1.48 -17.06 -2.99
N LEU A 87 -1.76 -15.96 -2.31
CA LEU A 87 -1.94 -14.64 -2.91
C LEU A 87 -0.68 -14.15 -3.67
N SER A 88 0.52 -14.65 -3.32
CA SER A 88 1.77 -14.37 -4.03
C SER A 88 1.71 -14.69 -5.53
N MET A 89 0.92 -15.68 -5.91
CA MET A 89 0.73 -16.04 -7.33
C MET A 89 0.09 -14.92 -8.17
N LEU A 90 -0.67 -14.03 -7.54
CA LEU A 90 -1.26 -12.86 -8.18
C LEU A 90 -0.37 -11.62 -8.07
N THR A 91 0.36 -11.48 -6.96
CA THR A 91 1.17 -10.27 -6.70
C THR A 91 2.46 -10.23 -7.50
N GLY A 92 2.92 -11.37 -8.04
CA GLY A 92 4.27 -11.52 -8.59
C GLY A 92 5.37 -11.58 -7.52
N GLN A 93 4.99 -11.65 -6.26
CA GLN A 93 5.91 -11.85 -5.14
C GLN A 93 6.55 -13.23 -5.22
N SER A 94 7.83 -13.32 -4.91
CA SER A 94 8.51 -14.61 -4.79
C SER A 94 7.88 -15.45 -3.68
N SER A 95 7.90 -16.78 -3.86
CA SER A 95 7.40 -17.72 -2.86
C SER A 95 8.08 -17.53 -1.52
N LEU A 96 7.28 -17.36 -0.46
CA LEU A 96 7.77 -17.25 0.92
C LEU A 96 7.93 -18.61 1.61
N LEU A 97 7.38 -19.65 1.02
CA LEU A 97 7.31 -21.01 1.56
C LEU A 97 7.73 -22.03 0.50
N THR A 98 8.16 -23.20 0.93
CA THR A 98 8.51 -24.34 0.07
C THR A 98 7.41 -25.39 0.12
N ALA A 99 7.05 -25.93 -1.03
CA ALA A 99 6.14 -27.08 -1.15
C ALA A 99 6.94 -28.36 -1.39
N LEU A 100 6.97 -29.24 -0.39
CA LEU A 100 7.72 -30.51 -0.41
C LEU A 100 6.78 -31.69 -0.48
N VAL A 101 6.95 -32.57 -1.46
CA VAL A 101 6.25 -33.85 -1.56
C VAL A 101 6.76 -34.78 -0.45
N VAL A 102 5.87 -35.18 0.48
CA VAL A 102 6.20 -36.08 1.60
C VAL A 102 5.66 -37.50 1.41
N GLU A 103 4.76 -37.68 0.46
CA GLU A 103 4.28 -38.99 0.00
C GLU A 103 4.10 -38.95 -1.51
N SER A 104 4.75 -39.87 -2.22
CA SER A 104 4.67 -39.95 -3.69
C SER A 104 3.23 -40.05 -4.16
N GLY A 105 2.92 -39.46 -5.29
CA GLY A 105 1.58 -39.41 -5.81
C GLY A 105 1.50 -38.69 -7.16
N ARG A 106 0.37 -38.04 -7.40
CA ARG A 106 0.09 -37.36 -8.65
C ARG A 106 -0.46 -35.94 -8.35
N VAL A 107 0.03 -34.96 -9.08
CA VAL A 107 -0.43 -33.58 -8.99
C VAL A 107 -0.79 -33.06 -10.38
N CYS A 108 -1.78 -32.18 -10.45
CA CYS A 108 -2.06 -31.41 -11.66
C CYS A 108 -1.42 -30.04 -11.51
N ARG A 109 -0.46 -29.70 -12.37
CA ARG A 109 0.25 -28.42 -12.44
C ARG A 109 -0.52 -27.47 -13.35
N ILE A 110 -0.99 -26.36 -12.79
CA ILE A 110 -1.62 -25.26 -13.53
C ILE A 110 -0.60 -24.11 -13.58
N SER A 111 -0.13 -23.78 -14.79
CA SER A 111 0.87 -22.72 -14.95
C SER A 111 0.35 -21.37 -14.44
N ASN A 112 1.24 -20.53 -13.91
CA ASN A 112 0.89 -19.20 -13.43
C ASN A 112 0.17 -18.35 -14.50
N GLU A 113 0.54 -18.52 -15.79
CA GLU A 113 -0.14 -17.85 -16.90
C GLU A 113 -1.60 -18.33 -17.05
N THR A 114 -1.83 -19.65 -17.01
CA THR A 114 -3.18 -20.23 -17.09
C THR A 114 -4.01 -19.83 -15.87
N PHE A 115 -3.40 -19.83 -14.69
CA PHE A 115 -4.03 -19.37 -13.46
C PHE A 115 -4.47 -17.90 -13.55
N LYS A 116 -3.60 -16.98 -14.03
CA LYS A 116 -3.95 -15.56 -14.23
C LYS A 116 -5.10 -15.39 -15.23
N LYS A 117 -5.11 -16.15 -16.33
CA LYS A 117 -6.23 -16.17 -17.29
C LYS A 117 -7.54 -16.64 -16.65
N LEU A 118 -7.49 -17.72 -15.86
CA LEU A 118 -8.63 -18.23 -15.10
C LEU A 118 -9.20 -17.14 -14.16
N MET A 119 -8.34 -16.49 -13.40
CA MET A 119 -8.76 -15.44 -12.45
C MET A 119 -9.50 -14.29 -13.14
N ALA A 120 -9.13 -13.94 -14.36
CA ALA A 120 -9.77 -12.89 -15.14
C ALA A 120 -11.07 -13.32 -15.82
N SER A 121 -11.19 -14.60 -16.23
CA SER A 121 -12.26 -15.06 -17.12
C SER A 121 -13.37 -15.87 -16.43
N ASP A 122 -13.09 -16.57 -15.34
CA ASP A 122 -14.06 -17.43 -14.64
C ASP A 122 -14.48 -16.82 -13.29
N GLY A 123 -15.67 -16.25 -13.25
CA GLY A 123 -16.17 -15.57 -12.05
C GLY A 123 -16.34 -16.47 -10.83
N SER A 124 -16.75 -17.73 -11.02
CA SER A 124 -17.03 -18.67 -9.92
C SER A 124 -15.74 -19.26 -9.32
N LEU A 125 -14.83 -19.76 -10.17
CA LEU A 125 -13.55 -20.28 -9.71
C LEU A 125 -12.67 -19.16 -9.12
N SER A 126 -12.64 -18.00 -9.76
CA SER A 126 -11.85 -16.88 -9.23
C SER A 126 -12.35 -16.42 -7.87
N ALA A 127 -13.67 -16.40 -7.63
CA ALA A 127 -14.23 -16.05 -6.33
C ALA A 127 -13.81 -17.04 -5.23
N LEU A 128 -13.90 -18.35 -5.52
CA LEU A 128 -13.47 -19.41 -4.61
C LEU A 128 -11.99 -19.31 -4.28
N LEU A 129 -11.13 -19.26 -5.32
CA LEU A 129 -9.67 -19.22 -5.16
C LEU A 129 -9.23 -17.97 -4.42
N LEU A 130 -9.81 -16.81 -4.76
CA LEU A 130 -9.48 -15.54 -4.12
C LEU A 130 -9.87 -15.53 -2.63
N ALA A 131 -11.08 -16.02 -2.30
CA ALA A 131 -11.51 -16.16 -0.91
C ALA A 131 -10.55 -17.06 -0.12
N THR A 132 -10.16 -18.20 -0.73
CA THR A 132 -9.23 -19.16 -0.13
C THR A 132 -7.83 -18.55 0.07
N PHE A 133 -7.30 -17.86 -0.93
CA PHE A 133 -5.97 -17.27 -0.84
C PHE A 133 -5.91 -16.13 0.20
N ARG A 134 -6.96 -15.31 0.28
CA ARG A 134 -7.09 -14.31 1.34
C ARG A 134 -7.18 -14.94 2.73
N ALA A 135 -7.94 -16.02 2.87
CA ALA A 135 -8.02 -16.74 4.15
C ALA A 135 -6.66 -17.35 4.55
N ARG A 136 -5.93 -17.95 3.58
CA ARG A 136 -4.56 -18.47 3.79
C ARG A 136 -3.59 -17.35 4.18
N ARG A 137 -3.64 -16.20 3.48
CA ARG A 137 -2.80 -15.03 3.80
C ARG A 137 -3.07 -14.54 5.23
N ARG A 138 -4.33 -14.44 5.65
CA ARG A 138 -4.67 -14.08 7.05
C ARG A 138 -4.09 -15.07 8.07
N LEU A 139 -4.12 -16.38 7.80
CA LEU A 139 -3.49 -17.37 8.66
C LEU A 139 -1.96 -17.18 8.75
N LEU A 140 -1.30 -16.91 7.62
CA LEU A 140 0.14 -16.61 7.60
C LEU A 140 0.46 -15.32 8.37
N MET A 141 -0.35 -14.28 8.21
CA MET A 141 -0.20 -13.02 8.95
C MET A 141 -0.39 -13.20 10.46
N ALA A 142 -1.31 -14.07 10.87
CA ALA A 142 -1.57 -14.38 12.28
C ALA A 142 -0.56 -15.36 12.89
N ALA A 143 0.19 -16.12 12.06
CA ALA A 143 1.15 -17.10 12.54
C ALA A 143 2.26 -16.45 13.38
N ALA A 144 2.65 -17.11 14.46
CA ALA A 144 3.73 -16.64 15.33
C ALA A 144 5.11 -16.66 14.63
N ASP A 145 5.29 -17.59 13.70
CA ASP A 145 6.55 -17.78 12.97
C ASP A 145 6.44 -17.15 11.58
N LYS A 146 6.88 -15.91 11.47
CA LYS A 146 6.80 -15.13 10.23
C LYS A 146 8.12 -15.21 9.46
N THR A 147 8.03 -15.03 8.14
CA THR A 147 9.17 -15.18 7.22
C THR A 147 10.08 -13.96 7.18
N VAL A 148 9.57 -12.80 7.60
CA VAL A 148 10.32 -11.54 7.68
C VAL A 148 10.32 -11.07 9.13
N GLU A 149 11.49 -10.72 9.67
CA GLU A 149 11.61 -10.11 11.00
C GLU A 149 12.21 -8.71 10.85
N ILE A 150 11.52 -7.71 11.42
CA ILE A 150 11.94 -6.31 11.40
C ILE A 150 12.36 -5.94 12.82
N LEU A 151 13.63 -5.52 12.99
CA LEU A 151 14.20 -5.11 14.26
C LEU A 151 14.48 -3.60 14.24
N GLY A 152 14.12 -2.91 15.32
CA GLY A 152 14.36 -1.46 15.43
C GLY A 152 13.85 -0.91 16.75
N PHE A 153 13.96 0.38 16.93
CA PHE A 153 13.33 1.10 18.05
C PHE A 153 11.91 1.55 17.66
N GLU A 154 10.95 1.46 18.60
CA GLU A 154 9.54 1.84 18.39
C GLU A 154 9.39 3.29 17.84
N GLY A 155 10.21 4.23 18.30
CA GLY A 155 10.19 5.63 17.85
C GLY A 155 10.99 5.93 16.58
N SER A 156 11.60 4.91 15.93
CA SER A 156 12.38 5.12 14.72
C SER A 156 11.50 5.30 13.48
N GLY A 157 11.65 6.45 12.77
CA GLY A 157 10.94 6.72 11.52
C GLY A 157 11.26 5.69 10.43
N ALA A 158 12.51 5.24 10.33
CA ALA A 158 12.93 4.21 9.37
C ALA A 158 12.29 2.84 9.69
N ALA A 159 12.22 2.45 10.96
CA ALA A 159 11.55 1.23 11.38
C ALA A 159 10.03 1.30 11.13
N MET A 160 9.41 2.44 11.39
CA MET A 160 7.98 2.68 11.10
C MET A 160 7.70 2.60 9.59
N ALA A 161 8.56 3.15 8.74
CA ALA A 161 8.42 3.05 7.28
C ALA A 161 8.43 1.60 6.80
N LEU A 162 9.34 0.76 7.32
CA LEU A 162 9.39 -0.68 7.01
C LEU A 162 8.14 -1.41 7.49
N ARG A 163 7.68 -1.17 8.72
CA ARG A 163 6.45 -1.78 9.27
C ARG A 163 5.22 -1.38 8.44
N THR A 164 5.11 -0.10 8.10
CA THR A 164 4.02 0.42 7.26
C THR A 164 4.04 -0.23 5.89
N TYR A 165 5.21 -0.30 5.25
CA TYR A 165 5.38 -0.97 3.97
C TYR A 165 4.97 -2.46 4.06
N ALA A 166 5.55 -3.20 5.00
CA ALA A 166 5.26 -4.62 5.17
C ALA A 166 3.77 -4.88 5.45
N SER A 167 3.12 -4.03 6.26
CA SER A 167 1.69 -4.14 6.54
C SER A 167 0.83 -3.88 5.30
N ARG A 168 1.12 -2.84 4.52
CA ARG A 168 0.36 -2.49 3.31
C ARG A 168 0.55 -3.49 2.17
N MET A 169 1.73 -4.10 2.10
CA MET A 169 2.03 -5.17 1.14
C MET A 169 1.60 -6.55 1.64
N GLU A 170 0.93 -6.63 2.78
CA GLU A 170 0.52 -7.89 3.42
C GLU A 170 1.65 -8.92 3.56
N LEU A 171 2.87 -8.43 3.83
CA LEU A 171 4.01 -9.31 4.09
C LEU A 171 3.89 -9.92 5.49
N PRO A 172 3.94 -11.26 5.63
CA PRO A 172 4.01 -11.91 6.93
C PRO A 172 5.30 -11.51 7.66
N HIS A 173 5.22 -10.53 8.54
CA HIS A 173 6.38 -9.99 9.25
C HIS A 173 6.19 -9.96 10.75
N ARG A 174 7.31 -10.06 11.50
CA ARG A 174 7.38 -9.91 12.94
C ARG A 174 8.14 -8.64 13.29
N TRP A 175 7.55 -7.81 14.11
CA TRP A 175 8.22 -6.67 14.72
C TRP A 175 8.95 -7.07 15.99
N ARG A 176 10.18 -6.58 16.18
CA ARG A 176 10.99 -6.71 17.39
C ARG A 176 11.51 -5.34 17.82
N ASP A 177 11.02 -4.88 18.94
CA ASP A 177 11.56 -3.68 19.58
C ASP A 177 12.87 -4.05 20.31
N VAL A 178 13.98 -3.46 19.84
CA VAL A 178 15.32 -3.72 20.37
C VAL A 178 15.51 -3.16 21.77
N SER A 179 14.63 -2.29 22.26
CA SER A 179 14.62 -1.89 23.68
C SER A 179 14.26 -3.04 24.63
N THR A 180 13.59 -4.08 24.13
CA THR A 180 13.20 -5.28 24.87
C THR A 180 14.30 -6.34 24.89
N GLU A 181 14.28 -7.23 25.89
CA GLU A 181 15.21 -8.38 25.98
C GLU A 181 15.10 -9.30 24.75
N ALA A 182 13.86 -9.59 24.31
CA ALA A 182 13.61 -10.42 23.14
C ALA A 182 14.12 -9.76 21.84
N GLY A 183 13.99 -8.43 21.71
CA GLY A 183 14.50 -7.70 20.55
C GLY A 183 16.03 -7.68 20.51
N ARG A 184 16.68 -7.46 21.65
CA ARG A 184 18.17 -7.56 21.75
C ARG A 184 18.65 -8.95 21.41
N ALA A 185 18.04 -9.99 21.96
CA ALA A 185 18.41 -11.38 21.64
C ALA A 185 18.27 -11.69 20.13
N SER A 186 17.25 -11.14 19.46
CA SER A 186 17.12 -11.28 17.99
C SER A 186 18.21 -10.53 17.24
N LEU A 187 18.60 -9.32 17.68
CA LEU A 187 19.66 -8.53 17.07
C LEU A 187 21.01 -9.22 17.22
N ASP A 188 21.31 -9.74 18.42
CA ASP A 188 22.51 -10.51 18.71
C ASP A 188 22.58 -11.80 17.88
N ALA A 189 21.45 -12.53 17.76
CA ALA A 189 21.35 -13.73 16.91
C ALA A 189 21.60 -13.43 15.43
N ALA A 190 21.22 -12.22 14.97
CA ALA A 190 21.54 -11.75 13.63
C ALA A 190 23.00 -11.29 13.47
N GLY A 191 23.81 -11.25 14.55
CA GLY A 191 25.18 -10.76 14.54
C GLY A 191 25.28 -9.26 14.24
N LYS A 192 24.28 -8.47 14.66
CA LYS A 192 24.16 -7.04 14.35
C LYS A 192 24.15 -6.20 15.64
N THR A 193 24.38 -4.89 15.48
CA THR A 193 24.46 -3.92 16.57
C THR A 193 23.42 -2.82 16.35
N GLU A 194 23.23 -1.94 17.33
CA GLU A 194 22.31 -0.81 17.24
C GLU A 194 22.65 0.16 16.10
N SER A 195 23.92 0.25 15.67
CA SER A 195 24.31 1.06 14.51
C SER A 195 23.82 0.53 13.16
N ASP A 196 23.40 -0.74 13.11
CA ASP A 196 22.90 -1.41 11.91
C ASP A 196 21.37 -1.24 11.75
N LEU A 197 20.68 -0.66 12.76
CA LEU A 197 19.23 -0.54 12.78
C LEU A 197 18.69 0.50 11.77
N PRO A 198 17.47 0.26 11.21
CA PRO A 198 16.66 -0.95 11.37
C PRO A 198 17.25 -2.13 10.59
N VAL A 199 17.15 -3.32 11.19
CA VAL A 199 17.59 -4.57 10.57
C VAL A 199 16.36 -5.35 10.09
N VAL A 200 16.43 -5.88 8.88
CA VAL A 200 15.43 -6.81 8.37
C VAL A 200 16.09 -8.16 8.14
N VAL A 201 15.58 -9.19 8.81
CA VAL A 201 16.01 -10.58 8.61
C VAL A 201 14.98 -11.25 7.69
N THR A 202 15.45 -11.65 6.53
CA THR A 202 14.73 -12.54 5.61
C THR A 202 15.42 -13.91 5.63
N ARG A 203 14.90 -14.85 4.84
CA ARG A 203 15.55 -16.14 4.71
C ARG A 203 16.92 -16.08 4.04
N GLY A 204 17.02 -15.29 2.99
CA GLY A 204 18.21 -15.24 2.12
C GLY A 204 19.29 -14.28 2.59
N GLU A 205 18.90 -13.25 3.35
CA GLU A 205 19.81 -12.17 3.70
C GLU A 205 19.38 -11.40 4.95
N ILE A 206 20.33 -10.66 5.50
CA ILE A 206 20.12 -9.72 6.59
C ILE A 206 20.42 -8.33 6.05
N LEU A 207 19.39 -7.50 5.96
CA LEU A 207 19.48 -6.12 5.53
C LEU A 207 19.80 -5.23 6.74
N VAL A 208 20.81 -4.37 6.61
CA VAL A 208 21.19 -3.38 7.63
C VAL A 208 20.84 -1.98 7.16
N ASN A 209 20.50 -1.08 8.09
CA ASN A 209 19.94 0.23 7.76
C ASN A 209 18.85 0.11 6.69
N ALA A 210 18.01 -0.91 6.89
CA ALA A 210 17.09 -1.41 5.88
C ALA A 210 16.05 -0.36 5.49
N THR A 211 15.73 -0.33 4.21
CA THR A 211 14.70 0.54 3.64
C THR A 211 13.55 -0.31 3.06
N PRO A 212 12.33 0.25 2.91
CA PRO A 212 11.24 -0.42 2.22
C PRO A 212 11.61 -0.94 0.83
N ARG A 213 12.48 -0.23 0.12
CA ARG A 213 12.98 -0.63 -1.19
C ARG A 213 13.82 -1.90 -1.12
N GLN A 214 14.81 -1.96 -0.22
CA GLN A 214 15.63 -3.16 -0.05
C GLN A 214 14.77 -4.37 0.37
N LEU A 215 13.79 -4.15 1.26
CA LEU A 215 12.84 -5.20 1.61
C LEU A 215 12.01 -5.65 0.40
N SER A 216 11.51 -4.70 -0.42
CA SER A 216 10.79 -5.00 -1.66
C SER A 216 11.61 -5.85 -2.63
N GLU A 217 12.89 -5.51 -2.80
CA GLU A 217 13.82 -6.26 -3.64
C GLU A 217 14.05 -7.68 -3.11
N ALA A 218 14.29 -7.81 -1.80
CA ALA A 218 14.52 -9.09 -1.14
C ALA A 218 13.33 -10.06 -1.22
N VAL A 219 12.09 -9.52 -1.31
CA VAL A 219 10.88 -10.34 -1.42
C VAL A 219 10.28 -10.38 -2.84
N GLY A 220 11.00 -9.86 -3.85
CA GLY A 220 10.61 -9.94 -5.27
C GLY A 220 9.43 -9.06 -5.68
N LEU A 221 9.14 -7.97 -4.95
CA LEU A 221 8.04 -7.04 -5.25
C LEU A 221 8.46 -5.79 -6.04
N SER A 222 9.77 -5.56 -6.22
CA SER A 222 10.26 -4.45 -7.03
C SER A 222 10.06 -4.70 -8.52
N TYR A 223 9.69 -3.65 -9.25
CA TYR A 223 9.71 -3.71 -10.70
C TYR A 223 11.13 -3.96 -11.19
N ARG A 224 11.27 -4.90 -12.08
CA ARG A 224 12.44 -5.11 -12.90
C ARG A 224 11.98 -5.25 -14.35
N SER A 225 12.56 -4.44 -15.24
CA SER A 225 12.27 -4.52 -16.66
C SER A 225 12.66 -5.90 -17.18
N LYS A 226 11.71 -6.57 -17.84
CA LYS A 226 11.96 -7.84 -18.54
C LYS A 226 11.95 -7.58 -20.03
N THR A 227 12.75 -8.33 -20.78
CA THR A 227 12.71 -8.28 -22.26
C THR A 227 11.29 -8.59 -22.74
N GLY A 228 10.70 -7.66 -23.49
CA GLY A 228 9.33 -7.79 -23.99
C GLY A 228 8.25 -7.20 -23.08
N ASP A 229 8.59 -6.63 -21.92
CA ASP A 229 7.63 -5.85 -21.12
C ASP A 229 7.10 -4.67 -21.95
N HIS A 230 5.79 -4.64 -22.15
CA HIS A 230 5.08 -3.58 -22.86
C HIS A 230 3.78 -3.28 -22.14
N PHE A 231 3.56 -2.01 -21.82
CA PHE A 231 2.35 -1.56 -21.15
C PHE A 231 1.57 -0.60 -22.04
N ASP A 232 0.27 -0.85 -22.16
CA ASP A 232 -0.65 0.09 -22.79
C ASP A 232 -0.90 1.29 -21.86
N LEU A 233 -0.95 1.02 -20.55
CA LEU A 233 -1.24 2.00 -19.52
C LEU A 233 -0.28 1.85 -18.33
N VAL A 234 0.37 2.95 -17.96
CA VAL A 234 1.05 3.07 -16.67
C VAL A 234 0.29 4.06 -15.80
N VAL A 235 -0.03 3.65 -14.58
CA VAL A 235 -0.66 4.49 -13.57
C VAL A 235 0.37 4.85 -12.51
N VAL A 236 0.56 6.13 -12.24
CA VAL A 236 1.51 6.63 -11.25
C VAL A 236 0.76 7.06 -9.99
N GLY A 237 0.89 6.26 -8.94
CA GLY A 237 0.17 6.35 -7.67
C GLY A 237 -0.86 5.21 -7.51
N ALA A 238 -0.75 4.43 -6.42
CA ALA A 238 -1.63 3.31 -6.08
C ALA A 238 -2.65 3.67 -4.98
N GLY A 239 -3.08 4.93 -4.89
CA GLY A 239 -4.24 5.35 -4.10
C GLY A 239 -5.55 4.94 -4.75
N PRO A 240 -6.72 5.32 -4.20
CA PRO A 240 -8.03 4.94 -4.75
C PRO A 240 -8.23 5.28 -6.23
N ALA A 241 -7.76 6.44 -6.67
CA ALA A 241 -7.83 6.83 -8.09
C ALA A 241 -6.97 5.92 -8.98
N GLY A 242 -5.74 5.65 -8.54
CA GLY A 242 -4.83 4.80 -9.30
C GLY A 242 -5.24 3.33 -9.31
N LEU A 243 -5.71 2.80 -8.17
CA LEU A 243 -6.26 1.44 -8.11
C LEU A 243 -7.49 1.30 -9.03
N ALA A 244 -8.40 2.27 -9.03
CA ALA A 244 -9.54 2.27 -9.93
C ALA A 244 -9.11 2.33 -11.40
N ALA A 245 -8.18 3.22 -11.76
CA ALA A 245 -7.63 3.29 -13.12
C ALA A 245 -6.95 1.97 -13.52
N GLY A 246 -6.20 1.35 -12.61
CA GLY A 246 -5.58 0.04 -12.83
C GLY A 246 -6.61 -1.06 -13.10
N ILE A 247 -7.63 -1.16 -12.24
CA ILE A 247 -8.71 -2.15 -12.35
C ILE A 247 -9.46 -1.99 -13.68
N TYR A 248 -9.89 -0.78 -14.01
CA TYR A 248 -10.63 -0.54 -15.26
C TYR A 248 -9.74 -0.79 -16.47
N GLY A 249 -8.50 -0.29 -16.48
CA GLY A 249 -7.56 -0.53 -17.57
C GLY A 249 -7.37 -2.01 -17.85
N ALA A 250 -7.05 -2.80 -16.84
CA ALA A 250 -6.81 -4.23 -17.00
C ALA A 250 -8.09 -5.02 -17.31
N SER A 251 -9.21 -4.71 -16.66
CA SER A 251 -10.49 -5.38 -16.92
C SER A 251 -11.03 -5.12 -18.33
N GLU A 252 -10.63 -4.01 -18.95
CA GLU A 252 -10.97 -3.65 -20.33
C GLU A 252 -9.88 -4.02 -21.33
N GLY A 253 -8.90 -4.82 -20.92
CA GLY A 253 -7.91 -5.48 -21.79
C GLY A 253 -6.61 -4.72 -22.04
N LEU A 254 -6.35 -3.62 -21.30
CA LEU A 254 -5.06 -2.93 -21.38
C LEU A 254 -4.00 -3.63 -20.51
N ALA A 255 -2.81 -3.84 -21.06
CA ALA A 255 -1.64 -4.24 -20.29
C ALA A 255 -1.27 -3.10 -19.32
N THR A 256 -1.58 -3.28 -18.02
CA THR A 256 -1.57 -2.19 -17.03
C THR A 256 -0.55 -2.41 -15.94
N LEU A 257 0.31 -1.41 -15.68
CA LEU A 257 1.24 -1.32 -14.56
C LEU A 257 0.84 -0.15 -13.65
N VAL A 258 0.78 -0.39 -12.35
CA VAL A 258 0.59 0.63 -11.32
C VAL A 258 1.86 0.78 -10.51
N LEU A 259 2.37 2.00 -10.39
CA LEU A 259 3.57 2.36 -9.65
C LEU A 259 3.18 3.19 -8.41
N ASP A 260 3.81 2.93 -7.27
CA ASP A 260 3.66 3.77 -6.09
C ASP A 260 5.02 4.01 -5.42
N ALA A 261 5.29 5.23 -5.02
CA ALA A 261 6.57 5.63 -4.43
C ALA A 261 6.82 5.04 -3.02
N ILE A 262 5.76 4.63 -2.32
CA ILE A 262 5.84 4.16 -0.94
C ILE A 262 5.22 2.76 -0.81
N ALA A 263 3.92 2.68 -0.93
CA ALA A 263 3.14 1.44 -0.83
C ALA A 263 1.69 1.69 -1.30
N PRO A 264 0.99 0.68 -1.85
CA PRO A 264 -0.38 0.82 -2.30
C PRO A 264 -1.35 1.27 -1.20
N GLY A 265 -2.48 1.84 -1.62
CA GLY A 265 -3.55 2.33 -0.76
C GLY A 265 -3.55 3.84 -0.55
N GLY A 266 -2.42 4.52 -0.79
CA GLY A 266 -2.29 5.97 -0.69
C GLY A 266 -2.74 6.50 0.68
N GLN A 267 -3.27 7.72 0.71
CA GLN A 267 -3.79 8.34 1.94
C GLN A 267 -5.07 7.68 2.46
N ALA A 268 -5.85 7.04 1.58
CA ALA A 268 -7.09 6.38 1.99
C ALA A 268 -6.82 5.24 2.99
N ALA A 269 -5.73 4.47 2.81
CA ALA A 269 -5.35 3.39 3.73
C ALA A 269 -5.14 3.86 5.17
N ALA A 270 -4.87 5.15 5.36
CA ALA A 270 -4.68 5.77 6.67
C ALA A 270 -6.00 6.23 7.34
N SER A 271 -7.15 6.12 6.67
CA SER A 271 -8.43 6.51 7.25
C SER A 271 -8.98 5.42 8.17
N SER A 272 -9.21 5.75 9.43
CA SER A 272 -9.72 4.79 10.43
C SER A 272 -11.14 4.29 10.07
N ARG A 273 -11.99 5.17 9.52
CA ARG A 273 -13.38 4.83 9.13
C ARG A 273 -13.90 5.75 8.04
N ILE A 274 -14.47 5.14 7.00
CA ILE A 274 -15.13 5.80 5.88
C ILE A 274 -16.60 5.43 5.94
N GLU A 275 -17.46 6.39 6.29
CA GLU A 275 -18.90 6.16 6.51
C GLU A 275 -19.77 6.56 5.31
N ASN A 276 -19.21 7.32 4.36
CA ASN A 276 -19.92 7.88 3.22
C ASN A 276 -19.52 7.24 1.88
N TYR A 277 -18.99 6.02 1.90
CA TYR A 277 -18.73 5.26 0.68
C TYR A 277 -19.90 4.31 0.41
N LEU A 278 -20.43 4.35 -0.82
CA LEU A 278 -21.59 3.55 -1.21
C LEU A 278 -21.32 2.05 -1.04
N GLY A 279 -22.28 1.32 -0.43
CA GLY A 279 -22.22 -0.12 -0.23
C GLY A 279 -21.71 -0.55 1.16
N PHE A 280 -21.29 0.39 2.01
CA PHE A 280 -20.81 0.12 3.37
C PHE A 280 -21.66 0.84 4.43
N PRO A 281 -22.86 0.32 4.75
CA PRO A 281 -23.81 1.00 5.65
C PRO A 281 -23.28 1.13 7.09
N SER A 282 -22.34 0.26 7.49
CA SER A 282 -21.69 0.32 8.79
C SER A 282 -20.34 1.05 8.74
N GLY A 283 -19.99 1.65 7.59
CA GLY A 283 -18.65 2.17 7.34
C GLY A 283 -17.63 1.05 7.07
N VAL A 284 -16.49 1.43 6.55
CA VAL A 284 -15.35 0.56 6.24
C VAL A 284 -14.06 1.29 6.60
N SER A 285 -13.02 0.57 7.02
CA SER A 285 -11.71 1.20 7.21
C SER A 285 -11.05 1.49 5.85
N GLY A 286 -10.22 2.54 5.81
CA GLY A 286 -9.46 2.84 4.60
C GLY A 286 -8.48 1.73 4.23
N ALA A 287 -7.91 1.07 5.23
CA ALA A 287 -7.06 -0.10 5.02
C ALA A 287 -7.83 -1.23 4.32
N GLU A 288 -9.02 -1.58 4.82
CA GLU A 288 -9.83 -2.67 4.26
C GLU A 288 -10.27 -2.37 2.82
N ILE A 289 -10.76 -1.17 2.53
CA ILE A 289 -11.23 -0.86 1.16
C ILE A 289 -10.07 -0.83 0.16
N THR A 290 -8.88 -0.38 0.57
CA THR A 290 -7.70 -0.36 -0.29
C THR A 290 -7.12 -1.76 -0.47
N GLU A 291 -7.11 -2.61 0.57
CA GLU A 291 -6.77 -4.03 0.48
C GLU A 291 -7.66 -4.75 -0.56
N LEU A 292 -8.98 -4.57 -0.45
CA LEU A 292 -9.94 -5.11 -1.41
C LEU A 292 -9.67 -4.62 -2.83
N GLY A 293 -9.34 -3.33 -2.99
CA GLY A 293 -8.97 -2.74 -4.27
C GLY A 293 -7.69 -3.32 -4.86
N ILE A 294 -6.66 -3.54 -4.05
CA ILE A 294 -5.40 -4.18 -4.46
C ILE A 294 -5.68 -5.60 -4.95
N VAL A 295 -6.40 -6.38 -4.16
CA VAL A 295 -6.76 -7.77 -4.52
C VAL A 295 -7.59 -7.82 -5.81
N GLN A 296 -8.50 -6.86 -5.99
CA GLN A 296 -9.30 -6.75 -7.21
C GLN A 296 -8.43 -6.38 -8.42
N ALA A 297 -7.48 -5.47 -8.28
CA ALA A 297 -6.54 -5.10 -9.33
C ALA A 297 -5.71 -6.32 -9.76
N LEU A 298 -5.16 -7.05 -8.80
CA LEU A 298 -4.38 -8.27 -9.05
C LEU A 298 -5.20 -9.36 -9.75
N LYS A 299 -6.49 -9.53 -9.39
CA LYS A 299 -7.40 -10.46 -10.05
C LYS A 299 -7.51 -10.19 -11.56
N PHE A 300 -7.54 -8.92 -11.97
CA PHE A 300 -7.59 -8.53 -13.38
C PHE A 300 -6.22 -8.50 -14.07
N GLY A 301 -5.17 -8.89 -13.38
CA GLY A 301 -3.81 -8.97 -13.94
C GLY A 301 -3.06 -7.64 -13.93
N VAL A 302 -3.50 -6.67 -13.13
CA VAL A 302 -2.72 -5.44 -12.91
C VAL A 302 -1.39 -5.81 -12.26
N ARG A 303 -0.29 -5.36 -12.84
CA ARG A 303 1.01 -5.42 -12.21
C ARG A 303 1.17 -4.21 -11.28
N ILE A 304 1.43 -4.45 -9.99
CA ILE A 304 1.64 -3.38 -9.00
C ILE A 304 3.09 -3.42 -8.54
N SER A 305 3.79 -2.29 -8.58
CA SER A 305 5.14 -2.16 -8.07
C SER A 305 5.26 -1.00 -7.08
N ALA A 306 5.73 -1.31 -5.88
CA ALA A 306 6.01 -0.38 -4.80
C ALA A 306 7.12 -0.94 -3.89
N PRO A 307 8.03 -0.10 -3.38
CA PRO A 307 8.19 1.31 -3.71
C PRO A 307 8.87 1.51 -5.08
N SER A 308 8.24 2.30 -5.93
CA SER A 308 8.75 2.66 -7.27
C SER A 308 8.46 4.14 -7.51
N GLU A 309 9.42 5.00 -7.20
CA GLU A 309 9.30 6.44 -7.36
C GLU A 309 9.62 6.83 -8.81
N VAL A 310 8.68 7.54 -9.45
CA VAL A 310 8.89 8.11 -10.77
C VAL A 310 9.70 9.41 -10.65
N ALA A 311 10.83 9.48 -11.34
CA ALA A 311 11.74 10.62 -11.32
C ALA A 311 11.53 11.56 -12.51
N ALA A 312 11.19 11.02 -13.69
CA ALA A 312 11.04 11.81 -14.91
C ALA A 312 10.06 11.19 -15.89
N LEU A 313 9.56 12.04 -16.78
CA LEU A 313 8.69 11.71 -17.88
C LEU A 313 9.22 12.35 -19.17
N VAL A 314 9.35 11.56 -20.22
CA VAL A 314 9.65 12.03 -21.57
C VAL A 314 8.55 11.54 -22.52
N THR A 315 7.92 12.47 -23.23
CA THR A 315 6.86 12.16 -24.17
C THR A 315 7.31 12.37 -25.61
N SER A 316 6.93 11.47 -26.49
CA SER A 316 7.09 11.56 -27.94
C SER A 316 5.75 11.27 -28.65
N PRO A 317 5.59 11.56 -29.97
CA PRO A 317 4.34 11.27 -30.64
C PRO A 317 3.85 9.82 -30.54
N ASP A 318 4.79 8.87 -30.52
CA ASP A 318 4.47 7.44 -30.60
C ASP A 318 4.51 6.73 -29.26
N ARG A 319 5.27 7.26 -28.28
CA ARG A 319 5.46 6.60 -26.98
C ARG A 319 5.78 7.59 -25.86
N THR A 320 5.52 7.17 -24.66
CA THR A 320 5.90 7.86 -23.43
C THR A 320 6.88 6.98 -22.65
N GLU A 321 7.96 7.57 -22.19
CA GLU A 321 8.98 6.92 -21.37
C GLU A 321 8.99 7.52 -19.97
N ILE A 322 8.93 6.64 -18.98
CA ILE A 322 8.99 6.98 -17.55
C ILE A 322 10.33 6.48 -17.03
N THR A 323 11.07 7.34 -16.34
CA THR A 323 12.29 6.95 -15.62
C THR A 323 12.00 6.88 -14.14
N LEU A 324 12.32 5.74 -13.49
CA LEU A 324 12.24 5.57 -12.05
C LEU A 324 13.49 6.15 -11.36
N ALA A 325 13.38 6.46 -10.07
CA ALA A 325 14.48 7.02 -9.27
C ALA A 325 15.71 6.09 -9.19
N ASP A 326 15.57 4.81 -9.49
CA ASP A 326 16.65 3.81 -9.56
C ASP A 326 17.32 3.70 -10.94
N GLY A 327 16.83 4.47 -11.92
CA GLY A 327 17.33 4.47 -13.29
C GLY A 327 16.64 3.48 -14.23
N GLU A 328 15.72 2.64 -13.75
CA GLU A 328 14.89 1.79 -14.61
C GLU A 328 13.99 2.65 -15.50
N SER A 329 13.83 2.27 -16.77
CA SER A 329 12.96 2.93 -17.74
C SER A 329 11.79 2.06 -18.14
N ILE A 330 10.62 2.65 -18.25
CA ILE A 330 9.36 1.99 -18.61
C ILE A 330 8.76 2.71 -19.81
N THR A 331 8.44 1.97 -20.86
CA THR A 331 7.75 2.50 -22.04
C THR A 331 6.28 2.16 -21.99
N THR A 332 5.42 3.16 -22.27
CA THR A 332 3.96 3.00 -22.28
C THR A 332 3.31 3.84 -23.36
N ARG A 333 2.06 3.50 -23.73
CA ARG A 333 1.26 4.25 -24.69
C ARG A 333 0.46 5.39 -24.05
N ALA A 334 0.08 5.24 -22.77
CA ALA A 334 -0.64 6.25 -22.00
C ALA A 334 -0.27 6.22 -20.52
N ILE A 335 -0.48 7.34 -19.83
CA ILE A 335 -0.25 7.47 -18.40
C ILE A 335 -1.48 8.06 -17.72
N VAL A 336 -1.81 7.53 -16.53
CA VAL A 336 -2.70 8.20 -15.57
C VAL A 336 -1.88 8.64 -14.36
N VAL A 337 -1.79 9.94 -14.13
CA VAL A 337 -1.17 10.54 -12.95
C VAL A 337 -2.20 10.53 -11.82
N ALA A 338 -1.97 9.69 -10.82
CA ALA A 338 -2.82 9.50 -9.66
C ALA A 338 -2.03 9.64 -8.34
N THR A 339 -0.98 10.47 -8.37
CA THR A 339 -0.01 10.68 -7.29
C THR A 339 -0.60 11.33 -6.05
N GLY A 340 -1.87 11.77 -6.13
CA GLY A 340 -2.55 12.42 -5.04
C GLY A 340 -1.88 13.74 -4.64
N ALA A 341 -1.89 14.05 -3.34
CA ALA A 341 -1.25 15.23 -2.81
C ALA A 341 -0.42 14.85 -1.57
N ARG A 342 0.76 15.45 -1.40
CA ARG A 342 1.62 15.25 -0.23
C ARG A 342 1.23 16.21 0.88
N TYR A 343 1.28 15.75 2.11
CA TYR A 343 1.01 16.61 3.25
C TYR A 343 2.06 17.72 3.37
N ARG A 344 1.60 18.91 3.71
CA ARG A 344 2.49 20.04 4.02
C ARG A 344 3.17 19.80 5.35
N ARG A 345 4.46 20.09 5.39
CA ARG A 345 5.26 20.13 6.62
C ARG A 345 5.22 21.53 7.21
N LEU A 346 5.33 21.62 8.52
CA LEU A 346 5.63 22.90 9.16
C LEU A 346 7.11 23.22 8.96
N PRO A 347 7.47 24.47 8.72
CA PRO A 347 8.86 24.90 8.53
C PRO A 347 9.58 24.99 9.89
N LEU A 348 9.75 23.86 10.56
CA LEU A 348 10.36 23.77 11.88
C LEU A 348 11.71 23.06 11.81
N ASP A 349 12.67 23.57 12.58
CA ASP A 349 13.91 22.87 12.81
C ASP A 349 13.65 21.49 13.44
N ARG A 350 14.52 20.54 13.15
CA ARG A 350 14.42 19.17 13.66
C ARG A 350 13.17 18.36 13.21
N TRP A 351 12.41 18.87 12.22
CA TRP A 351 11.24 18.15 11.69
C TRP A 351 11.59 16.72 11.26
N ASN A 352 12.71 16.57 10.54
CA ASN A 352 13.16 15.26 10.02
C ASN A 352 13.56 14.28 11.12
N ASP A 353 13.97 14.77 12.32
CA ASP A 353 14.34 13.91 13.45
C ASP A 353 13.12 13.14 13.99
N PHE A 354 11.92 13.71 13.85
CA PHE A 354 10.69 13.21 14.44
C PHE A 354 9.68 12.68 13.41
N GLU A 355 9.86 13.00 12.12
CA GLU A 355 8.91 12.59 11.08
C GLU A 355 8.86 11.06 10.93
N GLY A 356 7.64 10.51 10.93
CA GLY A 356 7.38 9.08 10.84
C GLY A 356 7.56 8.30 12.16
N GLY A 357 8.24 8.88 13.16
CA GLY A 357 8.36 8.31 14.51
C GLY A 357 7.44 8.97 15.53
N SER A 358 7.34 10.31 15.46
CA SER A 358 6.53 11.10 16.38
C SER A 358 5.72 12.20 15.66
N ILE A 359 5.98 12.47 14.38
CA ILE A 359 5.18 13.39 13.56
C ILE A 359 4.43 12.58 12.51
N PHE A 360 3.11 12.73 12.49
CA PHE A 360 2.19 11.98 11.65
C PHE A 360 1.27 12.91 10.87
N PHE A 361 0.83 12.48 9.69
CA PHE A 361 -0.11 13.21 8.82
C PHE A 361 -1.50 12.55 8.76
N ALA A 362 -1.67 11.48 9.52
CA ALA A 362 -2.94 10.77 9.70
C ALA A 362 -3.03 10.24 11.12
N ALA A 363 -4.24 10.07 11.63
CA ALA A 363 -4.51 9.44 12.91
C ALA A 363 -5.21 8.10 12.66
N THR A 364 -4.42 7.04 12.45
CA THR A 364 -4.90 5.69 12.19
C THR A 364 -4.77 4.80 13.42
N GLU A 365 -5.23 3.56 13.32
CA GLU A 365 -5.09 2.58 14.39
C GLU A 365 -3.62 2.30 14.75
N LEU A 366 -2.73 2.35 13.75
CA LEU A 366 -1.30 2.10 13.97
C LEU A 366 -0.68 3.20 14.84
N GLU A 367 -0.82 4.46 14.42
CA GLU A 367 -0.30 5.61 15.16
C GLU A 367 -1.04 5.77 16.51
N GLY A 368 -2.37 5.58 16.50
CA GLY A 368 -3.20 5.67 17.71
C GLY A 368 -2.76 4.71 18.81
N ARG A 369 -2.40 3.47 18.47
CA ARG A 369 -1.90 2.48 19.46
C ARG A 369 -0.59 2.90 20.10
N THR A 370 0.30 3.60 19.38
CA THR A 370 1.61 4.01 19.92
C THR A 370 1.48 5.14 20.92
N VAL A 371 0.41 5.95 20.84
CA VAL A 371 0.19 7.15 21.64
C VAL A 371 -0.99 7.04 22.62
N ALA A 372 -1.69 5.92 22.66
CA ALA A 372 -2.87 5.74 23.52
C ALA A 372 -2.60 6.16 24.97
N GLY A 373 -3.47 7.00 25.54
CA GLY A 373 -3.36 7.51 26.90
C GLY A 373 -2.28 8.57 27.12
N LYS A 374 -1.52 8.96 26.10
CA LYS A 374 -0.44 9.95 26.21
C LYS A 374 -0.89 11.36 25.78
N PRO A 375 -0.15 12.43 26.18
CA PRO A 375 -0.38 13.75 25.63
C PRO A 375 0.07 13.82 24.16
N VAL A 376 -0.77 14.39 23.30
CA VAL A 376 -0.52 14.55 21.87
C VAL A 376 -0.95 15.93 21.38
N ALA A 377 -0.34 16.41 20.31
CA ALA A 377 -0.71 17.65 19.64
C ALA A 377 -1.33 17.35 18.27
N VAL A 378 -2.36 18.13 17.91
CA VAL A 378 -2.98 18.12 16.57
C VAL A 378 -2.91 19.52 16.01
N VAL A 379 -2.32 19.71 14.83
CA VAL A 379 -2.23 21.01 14.15
C VAL A 379 -3.16 21.04 12.95
N GLY A 380 -4.08 21.99 12.94
CA GLY A 380 -5.04 22.20 11.86
C GLY A 380 -6.39 22.69 12.35
N GLY A 381 -7.11 23.40 11.48
CA GLY A 381 -8.42 24.00 11.83
C GLY A 381 -9.59 23.50 10.98
N ALA A 382 -9.41 22.46 10.16
CA ALA A 382 -10.44 21.89 9.30
C ALA A 382 -10.96 20.54 9.82
N ASN A 383 -11.94 19.94 9.12
CA ASN A 383 -12.61 18.71 9.56
C ASN A 383 -11.65 17.57 9.88
N SER A 384 -10.59 17.38 9.09
CA SER A 384 -9.62 16.29 9.33
C SER A 384 -8.92 16.41 10.69
N ALA A 385 -8.55 17.63 11.08
CA ALA A 385 -7.95 17.88 12.39
C ALA A 385 -8.94 17.62 13.53
N GLY A 386 -10.20 18.04 13.38
CA GLY A 386 -11.25 17.80 14.37
C GLY A 386 -11.57 16.30 14.54
N GLN A 387 -11.66 15.56 13.45
CA GLN A 387 -11.87 14.11 13.48
C GLN A 387 -10.70 13.39 14.16
N ALA A 388 -9.46 13.76 13.83
CA ALA A 388 -8.28 13.20 14.46
C ALA A 388 -8.24 13.50 15.95
N ALA A 389 -8.55 14.75 16.37
CA ALA A 389 -8.56 15.15 17.77
C ALA A 389 -9.56 14.31 18.58
N ILE A 390 -10.78 14.11 18.08
CA ILE A 390 -11.80 13.28 18.73
C ILE A 390 -11.32 11.82 18.80
N TYR A 391 -10.86 11.25 17.69
CA TYR A 391 -10.37 9.87 17.65
C TYR A 391 -9.27 9.59 18.69
N LEU A 392 -8.28 10.49 18.76
CA LEU A 392 -7.17 10.37 19.73
C LEU A 392 -7.67 10.55 21.18
N ALA A 393 -8.59 11.47 21.41
CA ALA A 393 -9.20 11.67 22.72
C ALA A 393 -10.02 10.44 23.17
N ASP A 394 -10.72 9.78 22.26
CA ASP A 394 -11.45 8.52 22.50
C ASP A 394 -10.50 7.36 22.85
N LEU A 395 -9.23 7.41 22.39
CA LEU A 395 -8.15 6.49 22.81
C LEU A 395 -7.54 6.87 24.17
N GLY A 396 -8.10 7.84 24.89
CA GLY A 396 -7.66 8.29 26.18
C GLY A 396 -6.53 9.32 26.16
N CYS A 397 -6.10 9.79 24.99
CA CYS A 397 -5.08 10.84 24.88
C CYS A 397 -5.58 12.17 25.43
N THR A 398 -4.65 12.99 26.00
CA THR A 398 -4.87 14.42 26.20
C THR A 398 -4.44 15.15 24.94
N VAL A 399 -5.38 15.77 24.23
CA VAL A 399 -5.16 16.35 22.91
C VAL A 399 -5.06 17.87 23.00
N SER A 400 -3.95 18.45 22.56
CA SER A 400 -3.81 19.89 22.31
C SER A 400 -4.07 20.15 20.82
N LEU A 401 -5.20 20.81 20.49
CA LEU A 401 -5.55 21.18 19.12
C LEU A 401 -5.09 22.62 18.83
N ILE A 402 -4.07 22.76 18.00
CA ILE A 402 -3.44 24.04 17.65
C ILE A 402 -4.03 24.54 16.33
N VAL A 403 -4.64 25.73 16.38
CA VAL A 403 -5.36 26.33 15.25
C VAL A 403 -4.86 27.76 15.01
N ARG A 404 -4.27 28.00 13.84
CA ARG A 404 -3.78 29.33 13.45
C ARG A 404 -4.89 30.38 13.35
N GLY A 405 -6.10 29.95 12.99
CA GLY A 405 -7.27 30.83 12.93
C GLY A 405 -7.77 31.26 14.32
N THR A 406 -8.54 32.33 14.36
CA THR A 406 -9.17 32.85 15.60
C THR A 406 -10.33 31.99 16.11
N SER A 407 -10.85 31.08 15.26
CA SER A 407 -11.93 30.15 15.59
C SER A 407 -11.82 28.86 14.81
N ILE A 408 -12.21 27.73 15.44
CA ILE A 408 -12.30 26.44 14.76
C ILE A 408 -13.49 26.36 13.82
N THR A 409 -14.54 27.16 14.04
CA THR A 409 -15.77 27.14 13.24
C THR A 409 -15.59 27.74 11.85
N SER A 410 -14.47 28.41 11.57
CA SER A 410 -14.20 29.05 10.27
C SER A 410 -14.00 28.05 9.12
N LYS A 411 -13.47 26.86 9.41
CA LYS A 411 -13.13 25.80 8.40
C LYS A 411 -13.58 24.40 8.82
N MET A 412 -14.09 24.23 10.04
CA MET A 412 -14.63 22.98 10.56
C MET A 412 -16.16 23.05 10.53
N SER A 413 -16.83 21.95 10.18
CA SER A 413 -18.30 21.89 10.23
C SER A 413 -18.78 22.13 11.67
N SER A 414 -19.93 22.80 11.84
CA SER A 414 -20.47 23.13 13.18
C SER A 414 -20.61 21.88 14.06
N TYR A 415 -21.18 20.84 13.52
CA TYR A 415 -21.32 19.55 14.22
C TYR A 415 -19.99 19.05 14.80
N LEU A 416 -18.91 19.13 14.03
CA LEU A 416 -17.62 18.64 14.47
C LEU A 416 -16.97 19.61 15.48
N ALA A 417 -17.11 20.92 15.26
CA ALA A 417 -16.60 21.94 16.17
C ALA A 417 -17.26 21.83 17.55
N ASP A 418 -18.57 21.59 17.59
CA ASP A 418 -19.31 21.39 18.84
C ASP A 418 -18.80 20.16 19.61
N ARG A 419 -18.55 19.05 18.92
CA ARG A 419 -17.98 17.84 19.53
C ARG A 419 -16.57 18.06 20.06
N VAL A 420 -15.72 18.73 19.29
CA VAL A 420 -14.35 19.08 19.71
C VAL A 420 -14.38 19.94 20.97
N THR A 421 -15.24 20.97 21.00
CA THR A 421 -15.33 21.92 22.13
C THR A 421 -15.92 21.26 23.39
N ALA A 422 -16.84 20.32 23.22
CA ALA A 422 -17.47 19.61 24.33
C ALA A 422 -16.61 18.48 24.93
N HIS A 423 -15.53 18.09 24.27
CA HIS A 423 -14.73 16.94 24.70
C HIS A 423 -13.73 17.31 25.79
N GLU A 424 -13.85 16.73 26.98
CA GLU A 424 -13.05 17.07 28.19
C GLU A 424 -11.51 16.89 28.02
N ARG A 425 -11.08 16.01 27.09
CA ARG A 425 -9.66 15.73 26.84
C ARG A 425 -9.07 16.54 25.69
N ILE A 426 -9.85 17.45 25.06
CA ILE A 426 -9.37 18.29 23.94
C ILE A 426 -9.23 19.73 24.42
N HIS A 427 -8.02 20.24 24.34
CA HIS A 427 -7.68 21.63 24.65
C HIS A 427 -7.41 22.40 23.36
N VAL A 428 -8.24 23.41 23.06
CA VAL A 428 -8.14 24.17 21.81
C VAL A 428 -7.31 25.43 22.02
N HIS A 429 -6.24 25.59 21.24
CA HIS A 429 -5.38 26.76 21.17
C HIS A 429 -5.64 27.51 19.87
N THR A 430 -6.47 28.54 19.86
CA THR A 430 -6.74 29.38 18.68
C THR A 430 -5.68 30.48 18.56
N SER A 431 -5.57 31.09 17.36
CA SER A 431 -4.55 32.13 17.06
C SER A 431 -3.15 31.66 17.45
N SER A 432 -2.81 30.41 17.22
CA SER A 432 -1.59 29.80 17.74
C SER A 432 -0.91 28.94 16.66
N ASP A 433 0.41 28.94 16.67
CA ASP A 433 1.26 28.14 15.81
C ASP A 433 2.27 27.32 16.64
N VAL A 434 2.66 26.15 16.13
CA VAL A 434 3.81 25.41 16.66
C VAL A 434 5.08 26.07 16.13
N THR A 435 6.01 26.41 17.02
CA THR A 435 7.25 27.11 16.65
C THR A 435 8.52 26.31 16.92
N GLU A 436 8.50 25.35 17.84
CA GLU A 436 9.66 24.50 18.15
C GLU A 436 9.24 23.09 18.50
N LEU A 437 10.17 22.14 18.29
CA LEU A 437 10.02 20.71 18.60
C LEU A 437 11.10 20.31 19.61
N HIS A 438 10.72 19.63 20.69
CA HIS A 438 11.63 19.23 21.75
C HIS A 438 11.58 17.72 22.00
N GLY A 439 12.74 17.13 22.23
CA GLY A 439 12.94 15.71 22.49
C GLY A 439 14.33 15.24 22.06
N GLU A 440 14.69 14.03 22.34
CA GLU A 440 15.93 13.39 21.85
C GLU A 440 15.65 12.57 20.60
N SER A 441 15.38 11.28 20.73
CA SER A 441 14.99 10.37 19.65
C SER A 441 13.49 10.34 19.40
N GLN A 442 12.69 10.83 20.34
CA GLN A 442 11.23 10.95 20.26
C GLN A 442 10.81 12.35 20.70
N LEU A 443 9.68 12.81 20.17
CA LEU A 443 9.08 14.06 20.61
C LEU A 443 8.64 13.96 22.09
N ALA A 444 8.92 14.98 22.86
CA ALA A 444 8.54 15.08 24.28
C ALA A 444 7.60 16.26 24.53
N SER A 445 7.84 17.41 23.88
CA SER A 445 6.98 18.59 23.94
C SER A 445 7.12 19.42 22.67
N ILE A 446 6.21 20.38 22.51
CA ILE A 446 6.24 21.41 21.46
C ILE A 446 6.11 22.79 22.09
N THR A 447 6.76 23.80 21.51
CA THR A 447 6.48 25.19 21.85
C THR A 447 5.34 25.71 20.98
N VAL A 448 4.30 26.24 21.63
CA VAL A 448 3.15 26.86 20.97
C VAL A 448 3.22 28.36 21.20
N THR A 449 3.21 29.17 20.14
CA THR A 449 3.25 30.63 20.19
C THR A 449 1.90 31.20 19.78
N SER A 450 1.32 32.04 20.65
CA SER A 450 0.11 32.79 20.32
C SER A 450 0.44 33.98 19.42
N SER A 451 -0.17 34.04 18.25
CA SER A 451 -0.01 35.15 17.30
C SER A 451 -0.69 36.44 17.77
N SER A 452 -1.64 36.34 18.72
CA SER A 452 -2.36 37.51 19.25
C SER A 452 -1.62 38.20 20.40
N SER A 453 -0.89 37.47 21.24
CA SER A 453 -0.20 37.96 22.41
C SER A 453 1.32 37.88 22.34
N GLY A 454 1.87 37.11 21.41
CA GLY A 454 3.29 36.79 21.34
C GLY A 454 3.78 35.86 22.47
N THR A 455 2.88 35.34 23.32
CA THR A 455 3.27 34.44 24.41
C THR A 455 3.58 33.05 23.88
N THR A 456 4.62 32.46 24.46
CA THR A 456 5.02 31.07 24.18
C THR A 456 4.62 30.18 25.36
N THR A 457 4.22 28.95 25.05
CA THR A 457 3.86 27.95 26.06
C THR A 457 4.41 26.59 25.60
N ASP A 458 5.08 25.92 26.54
CA ASP A 458 5.50 24.52 26.32
C ASP A 458 4.33 23.59 26.58
N VAL A 459 4.00 22.77 25.56
CA VAL A 459 2.89 21.83 25.57
C VAL A 459 3.46 20.42 25.49
N PRO A 460 3.21 19.56 26.50
CA PRO A 460 3.61 18.16 26.45
C PRO A 460 2.97 17.47 25.23
N ALA A 461 3.78 16.81 24.40
CA ALA A 461 3.31 16.07 23.24
C ALA A 461 4.30 14.98 22.87
N THR A 462 3.89 13.73 23.02
CA THR A 462 4.69 12.57 22.57
C THR A 462 4.53 12.31 21.08
N ALA A 463 3.52 12.94 20.47
CA ALA A 463 3.33 12.94 19.02
C ALA A 463 2.64 14.23 18.54
N LEU A 464 2.96 14.62 17.31
CA LEU A 464 2.36 15.74 16.59
C LEU A 464 1.63 15.21 15.34
N PHE A 465 0.33 15.43 15.27
CA PHE A 465 -0.50 15.10 14.12
C PHE A 465 -0.75 16.35 13.26
N CYS A 466 -0.23 16.38 12.04
CA CYS A 466 -0.17 17.58 11.21
C CYS A 466 -1.21 17.57 10.08
N PHE A 467 -2.25 18.41 10.21
CA PHE A 467 -3.35 18.56 9.24
C PHE A 467 -3.38 19.98 8.63
N VAL A 468 -2.25 20.44 8.09
CA VAL A 468 -2.09 21.80 7.55
C VAL A 468 -2.27 21.90 6.03
N GLY A 469 -2.88 20.89 5.44
CA GLY A 469 -3.14 20.79 4.02
C GLY A 469 -2.12 19.97 3.26
N ALA A 470 -2.27 19.96 1.92
CA ALA A 470 -1.48 19.11 1.05
C ALA A 470 -0.96 19.87 -0.17
N VAL A 471 0.11 19.35 -0.78
CA VAL A 471 0.70 19.80 -2.03
C VAL A 471 0.63 18.65 -3.04
N PRO A 472 0.13 18.87 -4.27
CA PRO A 472 0.04 17.80 -5.25
C PRO A 472 1.42 17.26 -5.64
N GLY A 473 1.50 15.96 -5.94
CA GLY A 473 2.73 15.27 -6.31
C GLY A 473 3.07 15.46 -7.80
N THR A 474 3.35 16.67 -8.23
CA THR A 474 3.52 17.05 -9.65
C THR A 474 4.95 17.41 -10.05
N SER A 475 5.88 17.50 -9.09
CA SER A 475 7.25 18.03 -9.32
C SER A 475 8.11 17.25 -10.33
N TRP A 476 7.75 16.00 -10.62
CA TRP A 476 8.44 15.14 -11.60
C TRP A 476 7.91 15.30 -13.04
N LEU A 477 6.80 16.04 -13.21
CA LEU A 477 6.17 16.29 -14.52
C LEU A 477 6.75 17.55 -15.16
N PRO A 478 7.47 17.45 -16.29
CA PRO A 478 7.96 18.62 -17.00
C PRO A 478 6.86 19.26 -17.84
N ASN A 479 6.84 20.59 -17.90
CA ASN A 479 6.06 21.37 -18.87
C ASN A 479 4.56 21.02 -18.95
N VAL A 480 3.96 20.69 -17.80
CA VAL A 480 2.51 20.44 -17.66
C VAL A 480 1.83 21.69 -17.09
N GLU A 481 0.62 21.98 -17.55
CA GLU A 481 -0.16 23.10 -17.02
C GLU A 481 -0.69 22.79 -15.63
N LEU A 482 -0.41 23.71 -14.70
CA LEU A 482 -0.78 23.64 -13.29
C LEU A 482 -1.57 24.88 -12.88
N ASP A 483 -2.43 24.72 -11.88
CA ASP A 483 -3.04 25.88 -11.21
C ASP A 483 -2.03 26.60 -10.27
N ALA A 484 -2.45 27.72 -9.70
CA ALA A 484 -1.61 28.52 -8.80
C ALA A 484 -1.16 27.76 -7.51
N SER A 485 -1.78 26.62 -7.21
CA SER A 485 -1.47 25.76 -6.05
C SER A 485 -0.66 24.52 -6.45
N GLY A 486 -0.38 24.32 -7.74
CA GLY A 486 0.41 23.21 -8.28
C GLY A 486 -0.41 21.99 -8.69
N PHE A 487 -1.76 22.04 -8.68
CA PHE A 487 -2.61 20.93 -9.14
C PHE A 487 -2.69 20.90 -10.66
N LEU A 488 -2.79 19.68 -11.22
CA LEU A 488 -2.87 19.46 -12.67
C LEU A 488 -4.18 20.00 -13.25
N LEU A 489 -4.07 20.86 -14.25
CA LEU A 489 -5.19 21.28 -15.09
C LEU A 489 -5.49 20.19 -16.14
N THR A 490 -6.77 19.94 -16.41
CA THR A 490 -7.22 18.94 -17.38
C THR A 490 -8.36 19.47 -18.24
N ASP A 491 -8.52 18.92 -19.40
CA ASP A 491 -9.62 19.14 -20.35
C ASP A 491 -10.11 20.60 -20.43
N VAL A 492 -11.28 20.92 -19.87
CA VAL A 492 -11.89 22.27 -19.95
C VAL A 492 -11.21 23.35 -19.12
N ASP A 493 -10.40 22.94 -18.13
CA ASP A 493 -9.65 23.87 -17.25
C ASP A 493 -8.32 24.31 -17.88
N LEU A 494 -7.93 23.68 -18.99
CA LEU A 494 -6.69 24.04 -19.70
C LEU A 494 -6.84 25.41 -20.39
N PRO A 495 -5.80 26.28 -20.31
CA PRO A 495 -5.73 27.49 -21.12
C PRO A 495 -5.94 27.20 -22.61
N ALA A 496 -6.60 28.12 -23.30
CA ALA A 496 -6.97 27.93 -24.72
C ALA A 496 -5.76 27.71 -25.67
N ASP A 497 -4.58 28.15 -25.27
CA ASP A 497 -3.30 28.01 -25.94
C ASP A 497 -2.43 26.85 -25.43
N ALA A 498 -2.85 26.20 -24.36
CA ALA A 498 -2.09 25.10 -23.77
C ALA A 498 -1.95 23.94 -24.76
N GLY A 499 -0.69 23.57 -25.07
CA GLY A 499 -0.39 22.43 -25.93
C GLY A 499 -0.91 22.52 -27.35
N THR A 500 -1.26 23.71 -27.86
CA THR A 500 -1.93 23.92 -29.14
C THR A 500 -1.24 23.22 -30.32
N VAL A 501 0.10 23.18 -30.34
CA VAL A 501 0.87 22.52 -31.42
C VAL A 501 0.62 21.01 -31.40
N ALA A 502 0.67 20.37 -30.20
CA ALA A 502 0.47 18.93 -30.06
C ALA A 502 -0.97 18.54 -30.40
N TRP A 503 -1.97 19.30 -29.92
CA TRP A 503 -3.39 19.06 -30.21
C TRP A 503 -3.74 19.26 -31.67
N THR A 504 -3.18 20.27 -32.31
CA THR A 504 -3.37 20.52 -33.77
C THR A 504 -2.79 19.36 -34.56
N ALA A 505 -1.60 18.88 -34.23
CA ALA A 505 -0.98 17.72 -34.88
C ALA A 505 -1.82 16.44 -34.73
N LEU A 506 -2.51 16.28 -33.62
CA LEU A 506 -3.41 15.14 -33.36
C LEU A 506 -4.82 15.34 -33.94
N GLY A 507 -5.15 16.51 -34.49
CA GLY A 507 -6.47 16.80 -35.05
C GLY A 507 -7.63 16.75 -34.07
N ARG A 508 -7.36 16.87 -32.77
CA ARG A 508 -8.38 16.78 -31.68
C ARG A 508 -8.10 17.75 -30.53
N ARG A 509 -9.09 17.94 -29.69
CA ARG A 509 -8.95 18.62 -28.39
C ARG A 509 -8.54 17.64 -27.31
N PRO A 510 -8.06 18.13 -26.13
CA PRO A 510 -7.90 17.29 -24.94
C PRO A 510 -9.18 16.51 -24.63
N LEU A 511 -9.02 15.25 -24.25
CA LEU A 511 -10.12 14.41 -23.77
C LEU A 511 -10.39 14.72 -22.28
N ALA A 512 -11.52 14.25 -21.74
CA ALA A 512 -11.78 14.36 -20.32
C ALA A 512 -10.62 13.76 -19.50
N PHE A 513 -10.20 14.44 -18.45
CA PHE A 513 -9.06 14.10 -17.60
C PHE A 513 -7.67 14.17 -18.28
N GLU A 514 -7.59 14.51 -19.56
CA GLU A 514 -6.30 14.66 -20.24
C GLU A 514 -5.66 16.00 -19.88
N THR A 515 -4.37 15.98 -19.55
CA THR A 515 -3.57 17.16 -19.19
C THR A 515 -3.21 17.97 -20.42
N SER A 516 -2.35 18.98 -20.29
CA SER A 516 -1.77 19.69 -21.45
C SER A 516 -0.84 18.82 -22.30
N ILE A 517 -0.50 17.63 -21.85
CA ILE A 517 0.36 16.67 -22.56
C ILE A 517 -0.53 15.53 -23.09
N PRO A 518 -0.53 15.28 -24.42
CA PRO A 518 -1.30 14.18 -25.01
C PRO A 518 -1.01 12.82 -24.39
N ARG A 519 -2.06 12.01 -24.17
CA ARG A 519 -2.00 10.68 -23.56
C ARG A 519 -1.50 10.64 -22.11
N VAL A 520 -1.39 11.82 -21.46
CA VAL A 520 -1.13 11.95 -20.04
C VAL A 520 -2.39 12.48 -19.37
N PHE A 521 -3.01 11.65 -18.55
CA PHE A 521 -4.26 11.93 -17.84
C PHE A 521 -4.00 12.16 -16.36
N ALA A 522 -4.90 12.84 -15.66
CA ALA A 522 -4.81 13.03 -14.21
C ALA A 522 -6.13 12.64 -13.53
N ALA A 523 -6.05 11.98 -12.36
CA ALA A 523 -7.21 11.56 -11.60
C ALA A 523 -6.96 11.65 -10.08
N GLY A 524 -8.00 11.98 -9.33
CA GLY A 524 -7.95 12.10 -7.87
C GLY A 524 -7.32 13.41 -7.41
N ASP A 525 -6.82 13.40 -6.18
CA ASP A 525 -6.42 14.61 -5.43
C ASP A 525 -5.31 15.45 -6.08
N VAL A 526 -4.59 14.91 -7.05
CA VAL A 526 -3.56 15.62 -7.83
C VAL A 526 -4.16 16.59 -8.84
N ARG A 527 -5.43 16.38 -9.25
CA ARG A 527 -6.11 17.17 -10.26
C ARG A 527 -6.77 18.43 -9.68
N HIS A 528 -6.72 19.52 -10.41
CA HIS A 528 -7.49 20.72 -10.14
C HIS A 528 -9.00 20.40 -10.08
N GLY A 529 -9.72 21.01 -9.16
CA GLY A 529 -11.17 20.82 -9.01
C GLY A 529 -11.62 19.46 -8.51
N SER A 530 -10.70 18.49 -8.32
CA SER A 530 -11.06 17.18 -7.75
C SER A 530 -11.60 17.32 -6.33
N MET A 531 -12.73 16.67 -6.09
CA MET A 531 -13.30 16.57 -4.75
C MET A 531 -12.50 15.53 -3.95
N LYS A 532 -11.78 15.99 -2.92
CA LYS A 532 -10.92 15.15 -2.07
C LYS A 532 -11.74 14.16 -1.24
N ARG A 533 -12.28 13.14 -1.90
CA ARG A 533 -13.09 12.05 -1.36
C ARG A 533 -12.75 10.75 -2.11
N ILE A 534 -12.76 9.63 -1.41
CA ILE A 534 -12.45 8.32 -2.01
C ILE A 534 -13.38 8.00 -3.18
N ALA A 535 -14.68 8.23 -3.02
CA ALA A 535 -15.67 7.99 -4.09
C ALA A 535 -15.38 8.81 -5.36
N ALA A 536 -15.02 10.10 -5.19
CA ALA A 536 -14.66 10.96 -6.32
C ALA A 536 -13.36 10.47 -6.98
N ALA A 537 -12.34 10.16 -6.19
CA ALA A 537 -11.07 9.64 -6.69
C ALA A 537 -11.24 8.34 -7.50
N VAL A 538 -12.04 7.40 -7.00
CA VAL A 538 -12.38 6.14 -7.70
C VAL A 538 -13.12 6.44 -9.01
N GLY A 539 -14.13 7.33 -8.98
CA GLY A 539 -14.87 7.72 -10.19
C GLY A 539 -14.01 8.41 -11.24
N GLU A 540 -13.10 9.29 -10.82
CA GLU A 540 -12.16 9.96 -11.71
C GLU A 540 -11.17 8.97 -12.35
N GLY A 541 -10.61 8.04 -11.54
CA GLY A 541 -9.70 7.01 -12.05
C GLY A 541 -10.36 6.12 -13.11
N ALA A 542 -11.57 5.65 -12.85
CA ALA A 542 -12.35 4.87 -13.82
C ALA A 542 -12.67 5.67 -15.10
N SER A 543 -13.10 6.92 -14.94
CA SER A 543 -13.48 7.77 -16.07
C SER A 543 -12.27 8.18 -16.93
N ALA A 544 -11.09 8.34 -16.32
CA ALA A 544 -9.85 8.61 -17.06
C ALA A 544 -9.50 7.47 -18.02
N VAL A 545 -9.76 6.20 -17.63
CA VAL A 545 -9.50 5.03 -18.50
C VAL A 545 -10.36 5.04 -19.76
N ALA A 546 -11.62 5.45 -19.66
CA ALA A 546 -12.48 5.61 -20.84
C ALA A 546 -11.86 6.60 -21.86
N SER A 547 -11.22 7.65 -21.36
CA SER A 547 -10.48 8.61 -22.21
C SER A 547 -9.16 8.03 -22.73
N VAL A 548 -8.47 7.20 -21.96
CA VAL A 548 -7.29 6.45 -22.41
C VAL A 548 -7.64 5.58 -23.61
N HIS A 549 -8.72 4.79 -23.55
CA HIS A 549 -9.17 3.97 -24.69
C HIS A 549 -9.41 4.80 -25.95
N ARG A 550 -10.07 5.96 -25.79
CA ARG A 550 -10.30 6.89 -26.93
C ARG A 550 -8.99 7.44 -27.51
N ALA A 551 -8.01 7.73 -26.65
CA ALA A 551 -6.70 8.24 -27.09
C ALA A 551 -5.84 7.17 -27.78
N LEU A 552 -6.04 5.89 -27.43
CA LEU A 552 -5.29 4.75 -27.98
C LEU A 552 -5.98 4.10 -29.18
N ALA A 553 -7.24 4.43 -29.46
CA ALA A 553 -7.94 3.92 -30.62
C ALA A 553 -7.20 4.28 -31.93
N PRO A 554 -7.13 3.37 -32.91
CA PRO A 554 -6.60 3.71 -34.24
C PRO A 554 -7.35 4.92 -34.82
N GLN A 555 -6.63 5.90 -35.31
CA GLN A 555 -7.18 7.06 -36.01
C GLN A 555 -7.56 6.69 -37.45
#